data_c4b0ea7e515eebb236290032abe20ecb
#
_entry.id   c4b0ea7e515eebb236290032abe20ecb
#
_cell.length_a   1.000
_cell.length_b   1.000
_cell.length_c   1.000
_cell.angle_alpha   90.00
_cell.angle_beta   90.00
_cell.angle_gamma   90.00
#
_symmetry.space_group_name_H-M   'P 1'
#
loop_
_entity.id
_entity.type
_entity.pdbx_description
1 polymer ?
#
loop_
_entity_poly.entity_id
_entity_poly.type
_entity_poly.pdbx_seq_one_letter_code
_entity_poly.pdbx_strand_id
1 'polypeptide(L)'
;VWLAPGRPDAGDLAAAEGFGRELAVRLDASSGAGECPGAPAIEGSSIPGGLELMARVLPKDSARIFARVPRTNPSCTGCGACVAFCPMGAIGRNLDIDGSKCIRCFACAKRCPRGGRNIGFNAGHLVAGVTRMKGGSRRENLYLLPEGGKGERA
;
A
#
# COMPACT_ATOMS: atom_id res chain seq x y z
N VAL A 1 -10.37 8.03 -9.61
CA VAL A 1 -9.37 8.98 -9.09
C VAL A 1 -8.01 8.30 -9.16
N TRP A 2 -7.13 8.82 -10.03
CA TRP A 2 -5.74 8.35 -10.09
C TRP A 2 -4.99 9.02 -8.94
N LEU A 3 -4.50 8.23 -8.00
CA LEU A 3 -3.57 8.67 -6.98
C LEU A 3 -2.17 8.61 -7.60
N ALA A 4 -1.44 9.71 -7.53
CA ALA A 4 -0.09 9.83 -8.08
C ALA A 4 0.03 9.41 -9.57
N PRO A 5 -0.64 10.11 -10.51
CA PRO A 5 -0.52 9.81 -11.92
C PRO A 5 0.95 9.95 -12.36
N GLY A 6 1.43 8.98 -13.16
CA GLY A 6 2.80 8.96 -13.65
C GLY A 6 3.85 8.42 -12.67
N ARG A 7 3.43 7.81 -11.55
CA ARG A 7 4.36 7.17 -10.60
C ARG A 7 4.20 5.64 -10.60
N PRO A 8 5.31 4.88 -10.40
CA PRO A 8 6.69 5.39 -10.29
C PRO A 8 7.20 5.99 -11.61
N ASP A 9 7.87 7.14 -11.55
CA ASP A 9 8.58 7.73 -12.68
C ASP A 9 10.06 7.27 -12.71
N ALA A 10 10.83 7.71 -13.71
CA ALA A 10 12.23 7.34 -13.83
C ALA A 10 13.07 7.80 -12.62
N GLY A 11 12.74 8.94 -12.01
CA GLY A 11 13.39 9.42 -10.80
C GLY A 11 13.10 8.55 -9.58
N ASP A 12 11.85 8.09 -9.42
CA ASP A 12 11.46 7.17 -8.36
C ASP A 12 12.21 5.83 -8.46
N LEU A 13 12.37 5.33 -9.69
CA LEU A 13 13.09 4.08 -9.94
C LEU A 13 14.59 4.23 -9.68
N ALA A 14 15.21 5.33 -10.13
CA ALA A 14 16.61 5.61 -9.88
C ALA A 14 16.91 5.77 -8.38
N ALA A 15 16.04 6.45 -7.63
CA ALA A 15 16.16 6.61 -6.19
C ALA A 15 16.02 5.26 -5.46
N ALA A 16 15.08 4.41 -5.86
CA ALA A 16 14.91 3.07 -5.31
C ALA A 16 16.11 2.16 -5.60
N GLU A 17 16.67 2.24 -6.81
CA GLU A 17 17.86 1.50 -7.20
C GLU A 17 19.11 1.95 -6.43
N GLY A 18 19.29 3.26 -6.25
CA GLY A 18 20.36 3.84 -5.44
C GLY A 18 20.30 3.36 -4.00
N PHE A 19 19.12 3.41 -3.38
CA PHE A 19 18.89 2.87 -2.05
C PHE A 19 19.20 1.37 -1.95
N GLY A 20 18.75 0.59 -2.93
CA GLY A 20 19.02 -0.86 -2.97
C GLY A 20 20.52 -1.18 -3.05
N ARG A 21 21.28 -0.43 -3.85
CA ARG A 21 22.74 -0.58 -3.95
C ARG A 21 23.43 -0.25 -2.63
N GLU A 22 23.07 0.84 -2.00
CA GLU A 22 23.65 1.24 -0.72
C GLU A 22 23.33 0.23 0.38
N LEU A 23 22.11 -0.29 0.42
CA LEU A 23 21.70 -1.34 1.35
C LEU A 23 22.52 -2.62 1.12
N ALA A 24 22.74 -3.04 -0.13
CA ALA A 24 23.55 -4.21 -0.45
C ALA A 24 24.99 -4.08 0.07
N VAL A 25 25.64 -2.95 -0.18
CA VAL A 25 26.99 -2.67 0.33
C VAL A 25 27.06 -2.76 1.86
N ARG A 26 26.05 -2.26 2.56
CA ARG A 26 25.99 -2.32 4.03
C ARG A 26 25.77 -3.74 4.55
N LEU A 27 24.91 -4.50 3.88
CA LEU A 27 24.67 -5.90 4.23
C LEU A 27 25.92 -6.76 4.03
N ASP A 28 26.66 -6.54 2.93
CA ASP A 28 27.92 -7.24 2.68
C ASP A 28 28.99 -6.89 3.73
N ALA A 29 29.07 -5.61 4.14
CA ALA A 29 29.97 -5.16 5.19
C ALA A 29 29.59 -5.69 6.58
N SER A 30 28.30 -5.96 6.84
CA SER A 30 27.78 -6.46 8.11
C SER A 30 27.73 -7.98 8.21
N SER A 31 28.06 -8.71 7.14
CA SER A 31 27.99 -10.19 7.12
C SER A 31 28.94 -10.90 8.10
N GLY A 32 29.73 -10.13 8.88
CA GLY A 32 30.56 -10.66 9.98
C GLY A 32 30.10 -10.32 11.40
N ALA A 33 29.11 -9.46 11.56
CA ALA A 33 28.60 -9.05 12.87
C ALA A 33 27.13 -9.42 12.97
N GLY A 34 26.83 -10.43 13.76
CA GLY A 34 25.47 -10.97 13.94
C GLY A 34 24.46 -10.04 14.64
N GLU A 35 24.62 -8.73 14.54
CA GLU A 35 23.70 -7.75 15.10
C GLU A 35 23.12 -6.89 13.96
N CYS A 36 21.82 -7.04 13.72
CA CYS A 36 21.08 -6.04 12.94
C CYS A 36 21.16 -4.69 13.67
N PRO A 37 21.67 -3.62 13.02
CA PRO A 37 21.58 -2.27 13.59
C PRO A 37 20.11 -2.01 13.93
N GLY A 38 19.85 -1.51 15.14
CA GLY A 38 18.49 -1.20 15.58
C GLY A 38 17.76 -0.38 14.53
N ALA A 39 16.48 -0.69 14.31
CA ALA A 39 15.66 0.08 13.39
C ALA A 39 15.75 1.58 13.76
N PRO A 40 16.00 2.48 12.79
CA PRO A 40 16.03 3.91 13.07
C PRO A 40 14.72 4.33 13.72
N ALA A 41 14.79 5.08 14.82
CA ALA A 41 13.60 5.67 15.41
C ALA A 41 12.96 6.59 14.35
N ILE A 42 11.85 6.16 13.80
CA ILE A 42 11.04 7.01 12.93
C ILE A 42 10.40 8.05 13.85
N GLU A 43 11.00 9.23 13.96
CA GLU A 43 10.31 10.36 14.55
C GLU A 43 9.01 10.55 13.77
N GLY A 44 7.89 10.33 14.47
CA GLY A 44 6.59 10.22 13.84
C GLY A 44 6.35 11.43 12.93
N SER A 45 6.10 11.19 11.65
CA SER A 45 5.62 12.21 10.75
C SER A 45 4.40 12.83 11.41
N SER A 46 4.45 14.11 11.75
CA SER A 46 3.36 14.82 12.41
C SER A 46 2.11 14.73 11.53
N ILE A 47 1.22 13.84 11.91
CA ILE A 47 -0.13 13.82 11.34
C ILE A 47 -0.79 15.10 11.84
N PRO A 48 -1.35 15.96 10.97
CA PRO A 48 -2.05 17.16 11.42
C PRO A 48 -3.04 16.81 12.55
N GLY A 49 -2.96 17.50 13.68
CA GLY A 49 -3.54 17.10 14.98
C GLY A 49 -5.00 16.67 14.98
N GLY A 50 -5.83 17.12 14.02
CA GLY A 50 -7.20 16.62 13.86
C GLY A 50 -7.28 15.20 13.31
N LEU A 51 -6.32 14.78 12.49
CA LEU A 51 -6.25 13.42 11.94
C LEU A 51 -5.65 12.43 12.96
N GLU A 52 -4.79 12.89 13.85
CA GLU A 52 -4.22 12.06 14.91
C GLU A 52 -5.28 11.58 15.90
N LEU A 53 -6.20 12.47 16.28
CA LEU A 53 -7.33 12.11 17.13
C LEU A 53 -8.24 11.10 16.43
N MET A 54 -8.53 11.30 15.14
CA MET A 54 -9.28 10.33 14.34
C MET A 54 -8.57 8.98 14.21
N ALA A 55 -7.24 8.99 14.03
CA ALA A 55 -6.46 7.75 13.92
C ALA A 55 -6.44 6.95 15.23
N ARG A 56 -6.52 7.60 16.37
CA ARG A 56 -6.63 6.96 17.70
C ARG A 56 -8.02 6.37 17.98
N VAL A 57 -9.05 7.00 17.43
CA VAL A 57 -10.45 6.59 17.64
C VAL A 57 -10.91 5.55 16.61
N LEU A 58 -10.31 5.55 15.41
CA LEU A 58 -10.66 4.59 14.37
C LEU A 58 -10.17 3.17 14.73
N PRO A 59 -11.04 2.16 14.66
CA PRO A 59 -10.64 0.78 14.88
C PRO A 59 -9.52 0.36 13.93
N LYS A 60 -8.64 -0.54 14.36
CA LYS A 60 -7.57 -1.12 13.52
C LYS A 60 -8.11 -1.69 12.19
N ASP A 61 -9.36 -2.12 12.18
CA ASP A 61 -10.08 -2.64 11.01
C ASP A 61 -10.83 -1.55 10.22
N SER A 62 -10.44 -0.28 10.33
CA SER A 62 -11.13 0.85 9.66
C SER A 62 -11.28 0.66 8.15
N ALA A 63 -10.38 -0.08 7.50
CA ALA A 63 -10.52 -0.46 6.10
C ALA A 63 -11.83 -1.20 5.81
N ARG A 64 -12.33 -2.00 6.75
CA ARG A 64 -13.61 -2.73 6.62
C ARG A 64 -14.83 -1.82 6.73
N ILE A 65 -14.69 -0.69 7.42
CA ILE A 65 -15.76 0.31 7.55
C ILE A 65 -15.92 1.09 6.24
N PHE A 66 -14.81 1.50 5.63
CA PHE A 66 -14.81 2.36 4.45
C PHE A 66 -14.88 1.59 3.13
N ALA A 67 -14.30 0.39 3.06
CA ALA A 67 -14.23 -0.40 1.85
C ALA A 67 -15.18 -1.59 1.88
N ARG A 68 -15.90 -1.81 0.78
CA ARG A 68 -16.76 -2.97 0.59
C ARG A 68 -15.96 -4.16 0.08
N VAL A 69 -16.46 -5.36 0.31
CA VAL A 69 -15.95 -6.59 -0.33
C VAL A 69 -16.10 -6.43 -1.84
N PRO A 70 -15.02 -6.65 -2.64
CA PRO A 70 -15.12 -6.60 -4.09
C PRO A 70 -16.14 -7.61 -4.61
N ARG A 71 -16.91 -7.22 -5.60
CA ARG A 71 -17.92 -8.09 -6.23
C ARG A 71 -17.55 -8.37 -7.68
N THR A 72 -17.93 -9.53 -8.18
CA THR A 72 -17.85 -9.85 -9.62
C THR A 72 -18.80 -8.97 -10.40
N ASN A 73 -18.44 -8.63 -11.63
CA ASN A 73 -19.26 -7.91 -12.59
C ASN A 73 -19.39 -8.74 -13.89
N PRO A 74 -20.22 -8.31 -14.85
CA PRO A 74 -20.44 -9.06 -16.11
C PRO A 74 -19.17 -9.28 -16.96
N SER A 75 -18.10 -8.53 -16.76
CA SER A 75 -16.83 -8.74 -17.46
C SER A 75 -16.02 -9.91 -16.90
N CYS A 76 -16.49 -10.55 -15.83
CA CYS A 76 -15.81 -11.70 -15.24
C CYS A 76 -15.95 -12.94 -16.12
N THR A 77 -14.81 -13.48 -16.56
CA THR A 77 -14.76 -14.70 -17.40
C THR A 77 -14.57 -15.99 -16.59
N GLY A 78 -14.61 -15.94 -15.27
CA GLY A 78 -14.40 -17.12 -14.43
C GLY A 78 -12.96 -17.67 -14.40
N CYS A 79 -11.96 -16.94 -14.90
CA CYS A 79 -10.59 -17.43 -15.10
C CYS A 79 -9.82 -17.84 -13.82
N GLY A 80 -10.33 -17.55 -12.62
CA GLY A 80 -9.72 -17.94 -11.36
C GLY A 80 -8.47 -17.15 -10.94
N ALA A 81 -7.95 -16.22 -11.75
CA ALA A 81 -6.74 -15.45 -11.44
C ALA A 81 -6.84 -14.74 -10.07
N CYS A 82 -8.01 -14.21 -9.72
CA CYS A 82 -8.22 -13.54 -8.44
C CYS A 82 -8.11 -14.49 -7.23
N VAL A 83 -8.37 -15.78 -7.40
CA VAL A 83 -8.20 -16.81 -6.36
C VAL A 83 -6.71 -16.97 -6.06
N ALA A 84 -5.89 -17.14 -7.11
CA ALA A 84 -4.44 -17.30 -6.99
C ALA A 84 -3.75 -16.08 -6.39
N PHE A 85 -4.23 -14.87 -6.68
CA PHE A 85 -3.65 -13.62 -6.19
C PHE A 85 -4.18 -13.15 -4.82
N CYS A 86 -5.08 -13.88 -4.21
CA CYS A 86 -5.60 -13.50 -2.91
C CYS A 86 -4.63 -13.88 -1.78
N PRO A 87 -3.97 -12.93 -1.10
CA PRO A 87 -3.00 -13.24 -0.07
C PRO A 87 -3.62 -13.91 1.16
N MET A 88 -4.93 -13.73 1.35
CA MET A 88 -5.67 -14.28 2.49
C MET A 88 -6.45 -15.56 2.16
N GLY A 89 -6.38 -16.05 0.93
CA GLY A 89 -7.20 -17.19 0.50
C GLY A 89 -8.70 -16.96 0.69
N ALA A 90 -9.13 -15.69 0.66
CA ALA A 90 -10.52 -15.30 0.95
C ALA A 90 -11.49 -15.55 -0.23
N ILE A 91 -11.00 -16.02 -1.38
CA ILE A 91 -11.80 -16.20 -2.59
C ILE A 91 -11.93 -17.70 -2.89
N GLY A 92 -13.16 -18.20 -2.86
CA GLY A 92 -13.47 -19.58 -3.21
C GLY A 92 -13.39 -19.86 -4.70
N ARG A 93 -13.46 -21.15 -5.08
CA ARG A 93 -13.47 -21.59 -6.49
C ARG A 93 -14.69 -21.08 -7.27
N ASN A 94 -15.79 -20.84 -6.59
CA ASN A 94 -17.00 -20.20 -7.12
C ASN A 94 -16.86 -18.67 -7.28
N LEU A 95 -15.68 -18.13 -6.97
CA LEU A 95 -15.34 -16.72 -7.04
C LEU A 95 -16.03 -15.84 -5.98
N ASP A 96 -16.75 -16.42 -5.03
CA ASP A 96 -17.28 -15.69 -3.88
C ASP A 96 -16.18 -15.33 -2.90
N ILE A 97 -16.34 -14.20 -2.23
CA ILE A 97 -15.36 -13.69 -1.29
C ILE A 97 -15.89 -13.82 0.14
N ASP A 98 -15.17 -14.58 0.95
CA ASP A 98 -15.38 -14.61 2.39
C ASP A 98 -15.02 -13.24 2.99
N GLY A 99 -16.06 -12.49 3.39
CA GLY A 99 -15.91 -11.15 3.93
C GLY A 99 -15.14 -11.11 5.26
N SER A 100 -15.13 -12.20 6.02
CA SER A 100 -14.41 -12.31 7.31
C SER A 100 -12.90 -12.40 7.11
N LYS A 101 -12.45 -13.11 6.07
CA LYS A 101 -11.03 -13.25 5.69
C LYS A 101 -10.52 -12.09 4.85
N CYS A 102 -11.39 -11.38 4.14
CA CYS A 102 -11.01 -10.33 3.20
C CYS A 102 -10.49 -9.08 3.91
N ILE A 103 -9.21 -8.76 3.72
CA ILE A 103 -8.57 -7.54 4.27
C ILE A 103 -8.79 -6.29 3.41
N ARG A 104 -9.59 -6.34 2.36
CA ARG A 104 -9.90 -5.21 1.45
C ARG A 104 -8.69 -4.64 0.72
N CYS A 105 -7.65 -5.44 0.42
CA CYS A 105 -6.45 -5.00 -0.30
C CYS A 105 -6.68 -4.72 -1.79
N PHE A 106 -7.80 -5.19 -2.34
CA PHE A 106 -8.19 -5.06 -3.76
C PHE A 106 -7.22 -5.69 -4.78
N ALA A 107 -6.29 -6.54 -4.37
CA ALA A 107 -5.38 -7.24 -5.28
C ALA A 107 -6.15 -8.00 -6.37
N CYS A 108 -7.27 -8.62 -6.01
CA CYS A 108 -8.15 -9.33 -6.94
C CYS A 108 -8.76 -8.44 -8.04
N ALA A 109 -8.98 -7.16 -7.77
CA ALA A 109 -9.49 -6.21 -8.75
C ALA A 109 -8.36 -5.60 -9.58
N LYS A 110 -7.24 -5.22 -8.93
CA LYS A 110 -6.07 -4.61 -9.60
C LYS A 110 -5.41 -5.55 -10.60
N ARG A 111 -5.35 -6.84 -10.29
CA ARG A 111 -4.72 -7.87 -11.13
C ARG A 111 -5.68 -8.60 -12.05
N CYS A 112 -6.95 -8.21 -12.07
CA CYS A 112 -7.93 -8.83 -12.97
C CYS A 112 -7.71 -8.36 -14.41
N PRO A 113 -7.34 -9.26 -15.36
CA PRO A 113 -7.03 -8.86 -16.74
C PRO A 113 -8.24 -8.31 -17.48
N ARG A 114 -9.45 -8.66 -17.04
CA ARG A 114 -10.71 -8.21 -17.65
C ARG A 114 -11.45 -7.15 -16.85
N GLY A 115 -10.87 -6.67 -15.72
CA GLY A 115 -11.59 -5.75 -14.84
C GLY A 115 -12.87 -6.36 -14.24
N GLY A 116 -12.94 -7.68 -14.13
CA GLY A 116 -14.13 -8.45 -13.72
C GLY A 116 -14.51 -8.31 -12.25
N ARG A 117 -13.87 -7.38 -11.50
CA ARG A 117 -14.14 -7.12 -10.10
C ARG A 117 -14.35 -5.64 -9.83
N ASN A 118 -15.49 -5.30 -9.25
CA ASN A 118 -15.80 -3.94 -8.83
C ASN A 118 -15.32 -3.68 -7.41
N ILE A 119 -14.71 -2.53 -7.21
CA ILE A 119 -14.34 -1.97 -5.90
C ILE A 119 -15.43 -0.99 -5.48
N GLY A 120 -15.94 -1.13 -4.26
CA GLY A 120 -16.92 -0.21 -3.69
C GLY A 120 -16.44 0.37 -2.37
N PHE A 121 -16.85 1.60 -2.10
CA PHE A 121 -16.61 2.27 -0.82
C PHE A 121 -17.92 2.69 -0.19
N ASN A 122 -18.00 2.60 1.15
CA ASN A 122 -19.03 3.27 1.90
C ASN A 122 -18.68 4.76 1.92
N ALA A 123 -19.64 5.64 1.73
CA ALA A 123 -19.41 7.08 1.61
C ALA A 123 -18.32 7.44 0.55
N GLY A 124 -18.40 6.85 -0.63
CA GLY A 124 -17.37 6.97 -1.69
C GLY A 124 -17.07 8.43 -2.09
N HIS A 125 -18.04 9.34 -2.01
CA HIS A 125 -17.85 10.78 -2.26
C HIS A 125 -16.90 11.42 -1.21
N LEU A 126 -16.99 11.03 0.06
CA LEU A 126 -16.10 11.50 1.11
C LEU A 126 -14.69 10.98 0.91
N VAL A 127 -14.55 9.68 0.62
CA VAL A 127 -13.25 9.05 0.30
C VAL A 127 -12.62 9.74 -0.92
N ALA A 128 -13.39 9.99 -1.97
CA ALA A 128 -12.91 10.69 -3.16
C ALA A 128 -12.47 12.14 -2.86
N GLY A 129 -13.20 12.86 -2.01
CA GLY A 129 -12.86 14.21 -1.58
C GLY A 129 -11.54 14.26 -0.83
N VAL A 130 -11.38 13.44 0.20
CA VAL A 130 -10.13 13.35 0.99
C VAL A 130 -8.95 12.94 0.10
N THR A 131 -9.18 11.99 -0.81
CA THR A 131 -8.15 11.52 -1.73
C THR A 131 -7.69 12.60 -2.70
N ARG A 132 -8.63 13.43 -3.23
CA ARG A 132 -8.29 14.57 -4.09
C ARG A 132 -7.47 15.63 -3.34
N MET A 133 -7.86 15.95 -2.12
CA MET A 133 -7.16 16.96 -1.31
C MET A 133 -5.72 16.54 -0.97
N LYS A 134 -5.48 15.25 -0.73
CA LYS A 134 -4.16 14.73 -0.32
C LYS A 134 -3.33 14.17 -1.46
N GLY A 135 -3.95 13.74 -2.56
CA GLY A 135 -3.28 13.10 -3.70
C GLY A 135 -2.69 14.05 -4.72
N GLY A 136 -2.97 15.36 -4.61
CA GLY A 136 -2.51 16.36 -5.59
C GLY A 136 -1.07 16.86 -5.39
N SER A 137 -0.47 16.64 -4.21
CA SER A 137 0.89 17.06 -3.92
C SER A 137 1.87 15.90 -4.08
N ARG A 138 2.89 16.10 -4.92
CA ARG A 138 4.05 15.21 -4.97
C ARG A 138 4.79 15.28 -3.64
N ARG A 139 5.01 14.14 -3.02
CA ARG A 139 5.88 14.02 -1.84
C ARG A 139 7.20 13.42 -2.29
N GLU A 140 8.29 13.91 -1.71
CA GLU A 140 9.61 13.32 -1.89
C GLU A 140 9.63 11.90 -1.31
N ASN A 141 10.39 11.03 -1.95
CA ASN A 141 10.64 9.70 -1.42
C ASN A 141 11.60 9.81 -0.23
N LEU A 142 11.22 9.25 0.91
CA LEU A 142 12.08 9.18 2.09
C LEU A 142 12.55 7.74 2.26
N TYR A 143 13.84 7.52 2.10
CA TYR A 143 14.50 6.25 2.38
C TYR A 143 15.27 6.38 3.69
N LEU A 144 14.90 5.60 4.69
CA LEU A 144 15.55 5.58 5.99
C LEU A 144 16.60 4.46 6.00
N LEU A 145 17.85 4.87 6.13
CA LEU A 145 18.97 3.95 6.33
C LEU A 145 19.31 3.87 7.82
N PRO A 146 19.71 2.70 8.35
CA PRO A 146 20.20 2.61 9.74
C PRO A 146 21.39 3.56 9.99
N GLU A 147 21.57 3.98 11.23
CA GLU A 147 22.52 5.01 11.64
C GLU A 147 23.91 4.86 10.99
N GLY A 148 24.40 5.93 10.39
CA GLY A 148 25.64 6.04 9.61
C GLY A 148 25.46 6.71 8.27
N GLY A 149 24.23 6.82 7.74
CA GLY A 149 23.91 7.56 6.52
C GLY A 149 22.92 8.67 6.81
N LYS A 150 23.33 9.91 6.66
CA LYS A 150 22.39 11.03 6.56
C LYS A 150 21.51 10.74 5.34
N GLY A 151 20.21 10.55 5.58
CA GLY A 151 19.24 10.41 4.50
C GLY A 151 19.32 11.65 3.60
N GLU A 152 20.01 11.50 2.47
CA GLU A 152 20.04 12.52 1.44
C GLU A 152 18.64 12.57 0.82
N ARG A 153 18.02 13.71 0.94
CA ARG A 153 16.76 14.01 0.27
C ARG A 153 17.05 14.13 -1.22
N ALA A 154 16.53 13.22 -1.99
CA ALA A 154 16.58 13.29 -3.43
C ALA A 154 15.41 14.13 -3.98
#